data_cfb521e0d083a0e9318ac9bab9aa578c
#
_entry.id   cfb521e0d083a0e9318ac9bab9aa578c
#
_cell.length_a   1.000
_cell.length_b   1.000
_cell.length_c   1.000
_cell.angle_alpha   90.00
_cell.angle_beta   90.00
_cell.angle_gamma   90.00
#
_symmetry.space_group_name_H-M   'P 1'
#
loop_
_entity.id
_entity.type
_entity.pdbx_description
1 polymer ?
#
loop_
_entity_poly.entity_id
_entity_poly.type
_entity_poly.pdbx_seq_one_letter_code
_entity_poly.pdbx_strand_id
1 'polypeptide(L)'
;MQVKTYEAQYAERVAKLLNEHLPFQEENARTVEEAGGVRYIYVDGEEVVGYIAGYEPRNLKEEMPYFEDELYEIHEVAKRKTTFYTSHIVVHPDYRGAGIGRTLVATYMEKVSQIADVLIAVGWVKSDTKKWDAEKLFAAFGLEPLCYISQYFKPYEVYCPSCETLCYCDAHIYWKDFTKHN
;
A
#
# COMPACT_ATOMS: atom_id res chain seq x y z
N MET A 1 12.22 17.59 -8.91
CA MET A 1 11.39 16.64 -8.11
C MET A 1 9.92 16.96 -8.27
N GLN A 2 9.09 16.00 -8.68
CA GLN A 2 7.62 16.18 -8.85
C GLN A 2 6.84 14.87 -8.81
N VAL A 3 5.57 14.93 -8.39
CA VAL A 3 4.62 13.83 -8.54
C VAL A 3 4.07 13.80 -9.97
N LYS A 4 3.90 12.59 -10.52
CA LYS A 4 3.29 12.35 -11.83
C LYS A 4 2.36 11.14 -11.77
N THR A 5 1.37 11.12 -12.66
CA THR A 5 0.67 9.87 -12.96
C THR A 5 1.68 8.86 -13.53
N TYR A 6 1.54 7.59 -13.14
CA TYR A 6 2.37 6.53 -13.69
C TYR A 6 2.16 6.40 -15.21
N GLU A 7 3.26 6.16 -15.92
CA GLU A 7 3.30 5.83 -17.34
C GLU A 7 4.22 4.62 -17.57
N ALA A 8 3.95 3.80 -18.60
CA ALA A 8 4.67 2.54 -18.87
C ALA A 8 6.19 2.70 -19.00
N GLN A 9 6.67 3.84 -19.49
CA GLN A 9 8.11 4.14 -19.59
C GLN A 9 8.86 4.09 -18.24
N TYR A 10 8.14 4.12 -17.11
CA TYR A 10 8.72 4.04 -15.77
C TYR A 10 8.66 2.62 -15.15
N ALA A 11 8.10 1.64 -15.87
CA ALA A 11 7.82 0.31 -15.34
C ALA A 11 9.06 -0.37 -14.73
N GLU A 12 10.18 -0.38 -15.43
CA GLU A 12 11.43 -0.97 -14.93
C GLU A 12 11.97 -0.27 -13.67
N ARG A 13 11.86 1.07 -13.62
CA ARG A 13 12.31 1.85 -12.45
C ARG A 13 11.41 1.64 -11.25
N VAL A 14 10.10 1.51 -11.47
CA VAL A 14 9.14 1.16 -10.40
C VAL A 14 9.40 -0.25 -9.90
N ALA A 15 9.57 -1.25 -10.79
CA ALA A 15 9.89 -2.62 -10.40
C ALA A 15 11.17 -2.68 -9.54
N LYS A 16 12.22 -1.98 -9.96
CA LYS A 16 13.46 -1.88 -9.19
C LYS A 16 13.22 -1.30 -7.80
N LEU A 17 12.50 -0.16 -7.70
CA LEU A 17 12.19 0.49 -6.42
C LEU A 17 11.40 -0.43 -5.49
N LEU A 18 10.43 -1.18 -6.02
CA LEU A 18 9.63 -2.13 -5.25
C LEU A 18 10.49 -3.27 -4.71
N ASN A 19 11.26 -3.94 -5.58
CA ASN A 19 12.08 -5.10 -5.21
C ASN A 19 13.19 -4.75 -4.20
N GLU A 20 13.74 -3.55 -4.27
CA GLU A 20 14.82 -3.11 -3.37
C GLU A 20 14.30 -2.70 -1.98
N HIS A 21 13.07 -2.23 -1.87
CA HIS A 21 12.62 -1.53 -0.66
C HIS A 21 11.33 -2.05 -0.03
N LEU A 22 10.59 -2.91 -0.73
CA LEU A 22 9.45 -3.61 -0.15
C LEU A 22 9.72 -5.11 -0.07
N PRO A 23 9.26 -5.77 1.01
CA PRO A 23 9.33 -7.23 1.10
C PRO A 23 8.36 -7.87 0.09
N PHE A 24 8.65 -9.11 -0.28
CA PHE A 24 7.79 -9.99 -1.09
C PHE A 24 7.59 -9.58 -2.54
N GLN A 25 8.38 -8.67 -3.06
CA GLN A 25 8.22 -8.24 -4.44
C GLN A 25 9.17 -9.01 -5.36
N GLU A 26 8.60 -9.58 -6.40
CA GLU A 26 9.31 -10.15 -7.54
C GLU A 26 8.79 -9.45 -8.81
N GLU A 27 8.85 -8.12 -8.79
CA GLU A 27 8.29 -7.29 -9.82
C GLU A 27 9.25 -7.19 -11.02
N ASN A 28 8.65 -7.10 -12.19
CA ASN A 28 9.32 -6.73 -13.43
C ASN A 28 8.46 -5.69 -14.18
N ALA A 29 8.97 -5.14 -15.27
CA ALA A 29 8.25 -4.12 -16.04
C ALA A 29 6.83 -4.57 -16.42
N ARG A 30 6.67 -5.82 -16.82
CA ARG A 30 5.39 -6.37 -17.26
C ARG A 30 4.39 -6.46 -16.10
N THR A 31 4.79 -6.96 -14.93
CA THR A 31 3.90 -7.07 -13.76
C THR A 31 3.45 -5.69 -13.29
N VAL A 32 4.35 -4.71 -13.29
CA VAL A 32 4.03 -3.32 -12.97
C VAL A 32 3.06 -2.72 -14.00
N GLU A 33 3.23 -2.97 -15.29
CA GLU A 33 2.31 -2.48 -16.32
C GLU A 33 0.92 -3.09 -16.19
N GLU A 34 0.82 -4.40 -15.96
CA GLU A 34 -0.42 -5.15 -15.85
C GLU A 34 -1.20 -4.87 -14.54
N ALA A 35 -0.56 -4.31 -13.52
CA ALA A 35 -1.19 -4.06 -12.22
C ALA A 35 -2.44 -3.15 -12.26
N GLY A 36 -2.55 -2.26 -13.23
CA GLY A 36 -3.72 -1.38 -13.39
C GLY A 36 -3.94 -0.40 -12.24
N GLY A 37 -5.18 0.09 -12.11
CA GLY A 37 -5.60 0.93 -11.00
C GLY A 37 -5.10 2.38 -11.01
N VAL A 38 -5.15 3.04 -9.85
CA VAL A 38 -4.65 4.41 -9.63
C VAL A 38 -3.21 4.34 -9.18
N ARG A 39 -2.32 4.97 -9.94
CA ARG A 39 -0.87 4.87 -9.73
C ARG A 39 -0.20 6.22 -9.91
N TYR A 40 0.63 6.58 -8.93
CA TYR A 40 1.46 7.79 -8.99
C TYR A 40 2.92 7.47 -8.68
N ILE A 41 3.81 8.19 -9.34
CA ILE A 41 5.25 8.16 -9.12
C ILE A 41 5.72 9.53 -8.65
N TYR A 42 6.81 9.54 -7.89
CA TYR A 42 7.57 10.75 -7.59
C TYR A 42 8.94 10.63 -8.26
N VAL A 43 9.27 11.59 -9.09
CA VAL A 43 10.50 11.56 -9.89
C VAL A 43 11.48 12.65 -9.47
N ASP A 44 12.77 12.30 -9.49
CA ASP A 44 13.90 13.23 -9.40
C ASP A 44 14.76 13.07 -10.66
N GLY A 45 14.68 14.05 -11.57
CA GLY A 45 15.22 13.86 -12.92
C GLY A 45 14.54 12.70 -13.63
N GLU A 46 15.33 11.68 -13.97
CA GLU A 46 14.83 10.43 -14.60
C GLU A 46 14.54 9.30 -13.60
N GLU A 47 14.97 9.43 -12.36
CA GLU A 47 14.83 8.40 -11.34
C GLU A 47 13.43 8.41 -10.69
N VAL A 48 12.87 7.23 -10.45
CA VAL A 48 11.66 7.06 -9.66
C VAL A 48 12.08 6.84 -8.20
N VAL A 49 11.77 7.83 -7.36
CA VAL A 49 12.17 7.83 -5.94
C VAL A 49 11.00 7.61 -4.99
N GLY A 50 9.79 7.48 -5.53
CA GLY A 50 8.59 7.12 -4.77
C GLY A 50 7.49 6.60 -5.69
N TYR A 51 6.67 5.70 -5.13
CA TYR A 51 5.55 5.10 -5.83
C TYR A 51 4.40 4.82 -4.87
N ILE A 52 3.19 5.01 -5.35
CA ILE A 52 1.96 4.61 -4.68
C ILE A 52 1.00 4.02 -5.70
N ALA A 53 0.36 2.90 -5.35
CA ALA A 53 -0.59 2.21 -6.20
C ALA A 53 -1.73 1.60 -5.39
N GLY A 54 -2.87 1.45 -6.07
CA GLY A 54 -4.00 0.69 -5.57
C GLY A 54 -5.06 0.52 -6.65
N TYR A 55 -5.99 -0.35 -6.38
CA TYR A 55 -7.04 -0.75 -7.33
C TYR A 55 -8.32 -1.14 -6.59
N GLU A 56 -9.41 -1.20 -7.33
CA GLU A 56 -10.66 -1.80 -6.88
C GLU A 56 -10.56 -3.32 -7.05
N PRO A 57 -10.50 -4.11 -5.95
CA PRO A 57 -10.43 -5.57 -6.05
C PRO A 57 -11.78 -6.14 -6.50
N ARG A 58 -11.76 -7.16 -7.34
CA ARG A 58 -12.99 -7.88 -7.72
C ARG A 58 -13.66 -8.54 -6.52
N ASN A 59 -12.83 -9.04 -5.61
CA ASN A 59 -13.25 -9.64 -4.35
C ASN A 59 -12.16 -9.40 -3.31
N LEU A 60 -12.46 -8.60 -2.29
CA LEU A 60 -11.49 -8.28 -1.24
C LEU A 60 -11.02 -9.52 -0.47
N LYS A 61 -11.85 -10.57 -0.36
CA LYS A 61 -11.43 -11.82 0.27
C LYS A 61 -10.33 -12.56 -0.50
N GLU A 62 -10.17 -12.33 -1.79
CA GLU A 62 -9.08 -12.90 -2.58
C GLU A 62 -7.76 -12.17 -2.33
N GLU A 63 -7.83 -10.87 -2.05
CA GLU A 63 -6.65 -10.06 -1.67
C GLU A 63 -6.21 -10.32 -0.23
N MET A 64 -7.17 -10.60 0.65
CA MET A 64 -6.97 -10.81 2.08
C MET A 64 -7.65 -12.12 2.52
N PRO A 65 -7.15 -13.29 2.08
CA PRO A 65 -7.86 -14.57 2.22
C PRO A 65 -7.79 -15.17 3.62
N TYR A 66 -6.93 -14.65 4.47
CA TYR A 66 -6.71 -15.15 5.83
C TYR A 66 -7.33 -14.21 6.87
N PHE A 67 -7.45 -14.68 8.12
CA PHE A 67 -7.94 -13.89 9.25
C PHE A 67 -9.38 -13.40 9.07
N GLU A 68 -10.28 -14.31 8.68
CA GLU A 68 -11.69 -13.97 8.37
C GLU A 68 -12.41 -13.31 9.54
N ASP A 69 -12.12 -13.70 10.78
CA ASP A 69 -12.78 -13.14 11.97
C ASP A 69 -12.33 -11.70 12.21
N GLU A 70 -11.02 -11.43 12.12
CA GLU A 70 -10.44 -10.09 12.32
C GLU A 70 -10.82 -9.13 11.19
N LEU A 71 -11.02 -9.66 9.98
CA LEU A 71 -11.34 -8.89 8.77
C LEU A 71 -12.84 -8.89 8.43
N TYR A 72 -13.69 -9.52 9.26
CA TYR A 72 -15.12 -9.67 8.97
C TYR A 72 -15.80 -8.33 8.66
N GLU A 73 -15.56 -7.31 9.48
CA GLU A 73 -16.19 -5.99 9.30
C GLU A 73 -15.87 -5.38 7.93
N ILE A 74 -14.60 -5.42 7.53
CA ILE A 74 -14.19 -4.82 6.25
C ILE A 74 -14.69 -5.64 5.04
N HIS A 75 -14.77 -6.96 5.17
CA HIS A 75 -15.37 -7.81 4.13
C HIS A 75 -16.87 -7.54 3.97
N GLU A 76 -17.60 -7.29 5.06
CA GLU A 76 -19.02 -6.92 4.99
C GLU A 76 -19.22 -5.50 4.42
N VAL A 77 -18.32 -4.57 4.72
CA VAL A 77 -18.33 -3.23 4.11
C VAL A 77 -18.08 -3.32 2.59
N ALA A 78 -17.08 -4.10 2.17
CA ALA A 78 -16.73 -4.26 0.76
C ALA A 78 -17.85 -4.88 -0.11
N LYS A 79 -18.79 -5.61 0.48
CA LYS A 79 -19.98 -6.11 -0.24
C LYS A 79 -21.00 -5.01 -0.60
N ARG A 80 -20.93 -3.87 0.05
CA ARG A 80 -21.95 -2.80 -0.01
C ARG A 80 -21.42 -1.46 -0.51
N LYS A 81 -20.10 -1.30 -0.51
CA LYS A 81 -19.40 -0.06 -0.85
C LYS A 81 -18.30 -0.31 -1.85
N THR A 82 -18.10 0.61 -2.77
CA THR A 82 -16.94 0.60 -3.66
C THR A 82 -15.68 0.73 -2.83
N THR A 83 -14.92 -0.36 -2.77
CA THR A 83 -13.73 -0.47 -1.91
C THR A 83 -12.48 -0.43 -2.76
N PHE A 84 -11.52 0.40 -2.39
CA PHE A 84 -10.23 0.53 -3.03
C PHE A 84 -9.13 -0.02 -2.12
N TYR A 85 -8.27 -0.88 -2.64
CA TYR A 85 -7.17 -1.50 -1.91
C TYR A 85 -5.84 -0.86 -2.32
N THR A 86 -5.12 -0.30 -1.35
CA THR A 86 -3.77 0.24 -1.57
C THR A 86 -2.76 -0.90 -1.54
N SER A 87 -2.24 -1.25 -2.72
CA SER A 87 -1.29 -2.35 -2.87
C SER A 87 0.14 -1.98 -2.49
N HIS A 88 0.57 -0.77 -2.84
CA HIS A 88 1.94 -0.33 -2.64
C HIS A 88 2.03 1.13 -2.19
N ILE A 89 2.94 1.40 -1.26
CA ILE A 89 3.48 2.72 -0.99
C ILE A 89 4.95 2.58 -0.63
N VAL A 90 5.82 3.24 -1.36
CA VAL A 90 7.26 3.21 -1.13
C VAL A 90 7.89 4.56 -1.43
N VAL A 91 8.86 4.95 -0.61
CA VAL A 91 9.78 6.08 -0.86
C VAL A 91 11.19 5.57 -0.63
N HIS A 92 12.06 5.80 -1.61
CA HIS A 92 13.47 5.44 -1.52
C HIS A 92 14.09 6.00 -0.23
N PRO A 93 14.84 5.21 0.55
CA PRO A 93 15.35 5.62 1.87
C PRO A 93 16.05 6.97 1.88
N ASP A 94 16.92 7.24 0.90
CA ASP A 94 17.70 8.48 0.82
C ASP A 94 16.84 9.73 0.57
N TYR A 95 15.61 9.56 0.15
CA TYR A 95 14.64 10.64 -0.12
C TYR A 95 13.56 10.79 0.96
N ARG A 96 13.65 10.00 2.03
CA ARG A 96 12.70 10.08 3.16
C ARG A 96 12.91 11.39 3.93
N GLY A 97 11.87 11.84 4.61
CA GLY A 97 11.88 13.11 5.36
C GLY A 97 11.65 14.37 4.50
N ALA A 98 11.73 14.28 3.17
CA ALA A 98 11.50 15.40 2.24
C ALA A 98 10.01 15.64 1.87
N GLY A 99 9.07 14.97 2.53
CA GLY A 99 7.63 15.14 2.27
C GLY A 99 7.08 14.35 1.07
N ILE A 100 7.90 13.55 0.39
CA ILE A 100 7.51 12.79 -0.82
C ILE A 100 6.33 11.86 -0.55
N GLY A 101 6.40 11.05 0.52
CA GLY A 101 5.30 10.17 0.90
C GLY A 101 4.00 10.93 1.15
N ARG A 102 4.06 12.10 1.79
CA ARG A 102 2.91 12.96 2.03
C ARG A 102 2.29 13.46 0.72
N THR A 103 3.12 13.89 -0.23
CA THR A 103 2.67 14.35 -1.55
C THR A 103 2.01 13.22 -2.35
N LEU A 104 2.63 12.03 -2.36
CA LEU A 104 2.08 10.85 -3.03
C LEU A 104 0.72 10.47 -2.45
N VAL A 105 0.61 10.35 -1.12
CA VAL A 105 -0.65 10.00 -0.46
C VAL A 105 -1.71 11.07 -0.69
N ALA A 106 -1.38 12.35 -0.61
CA ALA A 106 -2.31 13.44 -0.87
C ALA A 106 -2.93 13.33 -2.27
N THR A 107 -2.08 13.21 -3.31
CA THR A 107 -2.52 13.10 -4.70
C THR A 107 -3.35 11.83 -4.95
N TYR A 108 -2.91 10.71 -4.37
CA TYR A 108 -3.61 9.44 -4.47
C TYR A 108 -4.99 9.48 -3.80
N MET A 109 -5.07 10.00 -2.57
CA MET A 109 -6.30 10.11 -1.80
C MET A 109 -7.33 11.04 -2.47
N GLU A 110 -6.88 12.16 -3.04
CA GLU A 110 -7.72 13.06 -3.82
C GLU A 110 -8.39 12.32 -4.98
N LYS A 111 -7.63 11.49 -5.71
CA LYS A 111 -8.17 10.71 -6.82
C LYS A 111 -9.10 9.58 -6.35
N VAL A 112 -8.68 8.82 -5.34
CA VAL A 112 -9.44 7.66 -4.85
C VAL A 112 -10.76 8.09 -4.21
N SER A 113 -10.80 9.20 -3.48
CA SER A 113 -12.04 9.71 -2.86
C SER A 113 -13.14 10.11 -3.87
N GLN A 114 -12.78 10.28 -5.15
CA GLN A 114 -13.73 10.57 -6.23
C GLN A 114 -14.35 9.31 -6.84
N ILE A 115 -13.75 8.14 -6.61
CA ILE A 115 -14.11 6.90 -7.31
C ILE A 115 -14.42 5.73 -6.38
N ALA A 116 -14.18 5.88 -5.08
CA ALA A 116 -14.41 4.84 -4.08
C ALA A 116 -15.09 5.41 -2.83
N ASP A 117 -15.88 4.57 -2.17
CA ASP A 117 -16.50 4.89 -0.88
C ASP A 117 -15.54 4.63 0.29
N VAL A 118 -14.69 3.61 0.14
CA VAL A 118 -13.79 3.15 1.20
C VAL A 118 -12.39 2.86 0.64
N LEU A 119 -11.38 3.29 1.35
CA LEU A 119 -9.98 2.92 1.12
C LEU A 119 -9.49 1.99 2.21
N ILE A 120 -8.79 0.93 1.82
CA ILE A 120 -8.11 -0.01 2.72
C ILE A 120 -6.62 0.02 2.44
N ALA A 121 -5.81 -0.06 3.50
CA ALA A 121 -4.37 -0.18 3.41
C ALA A 121 -3.84 -1.14 4.48
N VAL A 122 -2.85 -1.96 4.11
CA VAL A 122 -2.13 -2.85 5.03
C VAL A 122 -0.80 -2.22 5.40
N GLY A 123 -0.64 -1.90 6.68
CA GLY A 123 0.60 -1.38 7.24
C GLY A 123 1.50 -2.52 7.72
N TRP A 124 2.64 -2.73 7.07
CA TRP A 124 3.60 -3.74 7.45
C TRP A 124 4.37 -3.35 8.71
N VAL A 125 4.28 -4.18 9.76
CA VAL A 125 4.95 -4.00 11.04
C VAL A 125 6.08 -5.03 11.15
N LYS A 126 7.32 -4.58 11.11
CA LYS A 126 8.51 -5.44 11.17
C LYS A 126 8.54 -6.23 12.48
N SER A 127 8.81 -7.52 12.39
CA SER A 127 8.81 -8.43 13.55
C SER A 127 9.89 -8.10 14.59
N ASP A 128 11.06 -7.64 14.12
CA ASP A 128 12.24 -7.33 14.93
C ASP A 128 12.11 -6.04 15.72
N THR A 129 11.69 -4.97 15.05
CA THR A 129 11.64 -3.62 15.64
C THR A 129 10.26 -3.20 16.13
N LYS A 130 9.21 -3.94 15.73
CA LYS A 130 7.80 -3.57 15.92
C LYS A 130 7.47 -2.16 15.39
N LYS A 131 8.27 -1.68 14.42
CA LYS A 131 8.09 -0.36 13.82
C LYS A 131 7.28 -0.48 12.54
N TRP A 132 6.43 0.52 12.37
CA TRP A 132 5.70 0.76 11.16
C TRP A 132 5.94 2.22 10.71
N ASP A 133 6.62 2.37 9.59
CA ASP A 133 7.11 3.68 9.13
C ASP A 133 5.99 4.61 8.63
N ALA A 134 4.86 4.05 8.19
CA ALA A 134 3.76 4.82 7.59
C ALA A 134 2.66 5.25 8.58
N GLU A 135 2.72 4.88 9.85
CA GLU A 135 1.67 5.17 10.85
C GLU A 135 1.28 6.66 10.91
N LYS A 136 2.29 7.51 11.10
CA LYS A 136 2.08 8.96 11.19
C LYS A 136 1.54 9.53 9.88
N LEU A 137 1.94 8.93 8.76
CA LEU A 137 1.48 9.33 7.44
C LEU A 137 0.00 9.01 7.27
N PHE A 138 -0.42 7.78 7.57
CA PHE A 138 -1.82 7.37 7.46
C PHE A 138 -2.73 8.15 8.41
N ALA A 139 -2.32 8.33 9.66
CA ALA A 139 -3.07 9.14 10.61
C ALA A 139 -3.25 10.60 10.13
N ALA A 140 -2.22 11.20 9.51
CA ALA A 140 -2.30 12.55 8.98
C ALA A 140 -3.30 12.72 7.83
N PHE A 141 -3.68 11.63 7.16
CA PHE A 141 -4.70 11.59 6.11
C PHE A 141 -6.04 11.03 6.60
N GLY A 142 -6.19 10.82 7.92
CA GLY A 142 -7.43 10.36 8.55
C GLY A 142 -7.78 8.91 8.19
N LEU A 143 -6.78 8.06 7.94
CA LEU A 143 -7.00 6.63 7.96
C LEU A 143 -7.08 6.17 9.42
N GLU A 144 -8.10 5.41 9.72
CA GLU A 144 -8.35 4.86 11.06
C GLU A 144 -7.84 3.42 11.15
N PRO A 145 -7.22 3.01 12.28
CA PRO A 145 -6.86 1.61 12.48
C PRO A 145 -8.13 0.78 12.67
N LEU A 146 -8.27 -0.29 11.89
CA LEU A 146 -9.35 -1.26 12.03
C LEU A 146 -8.94 -2.36 13.01
N CYS A 147 -7.81 -3.04 12.73
CA CYS A 147 -7.29 -4.10 13.58
C CYS A 147 -5.77 -4.24 13.45
N TYR A 148 -5.18 -4.91 14.45
CA TYR A 148 -3.80 -5.38 14.43
C TYR A 148 -3.81 -6.89 14.38
N ILE A 149 -3.04 -7.47 13.43
CA ILE A 149 -2.95 -8.91 13.23
C ILE A 149 -1.50 -9.35 13.41
N SER A 150 -1.26 -10.16 14.45
CA SER A 150 0.07 -10.74 14.69
C SER A 150 0.36 -11.82 13.66
N GLN A 151 1.61 -11.86 13.19
CA GLN A 151 2.07 -12.82 12.19
C GLN A 151 1.22 -12.82 10.90
N TYR A 152 0.70 -11.66 10.50
CA TYR A 152 -0.18 -11.51 9.34
C TYR A 152 0.36 -12.15 8.07
N PHE A 153 1.68 -12.05 7.83
CA PHE A 153 2.30 -12.55 6.60
C PHE A 153 2.69 -14.03 6.65
N LYS A 154 2.58 -14.68 7.82
CA LYS A 154 2.98 -16.10 7.99
C LYS A 154 2.23 -17.06 7.05
N PRO A 155 0.89 -16.98 6.89
CA PRO A 155 0.17 -17.90 6.00
C PRO A 155 0.43 -17.69 4.51
N TYR A 156 1.04 -16.56 4.13
CA TYR A 156 1.40 -16.29 2.73
C TYR A 156 2.70 -16.98 2.29
N GLU A 157 3.48 -17.51 3.25
CA GLU A 157 4.73 -18.25 3.01
C GLU A 157 5.76 -17.50 2.13
N VAL A 158 5.82 -16.18 2.25
CA VAL A 158 6.66 -15.32 1.44
C VAL A 158 8.00 -15.02 2.13
N TYR A 159 9.08 -14.90 1.34
CA TYR A 159 10.38 -14.48 1.84
C TYR A 159 10.38 -13.02 2.26
N CYS A 160 11.00 -12.71 3.38
CA CYS A 160 11.13 -11.35 3.90
C CYS A 160 12.59 -10.96 4.04
N PRO A 161 13.09 -9.93 3.32
CA PRO A 161 14.46 -9.47 3.46
C PRO A 161 14.82 -8.97 4.86
N SER A 162 13.83 -8.43 5.61
CA SER A 162 14.05 -8.03 7.01
C SER A 162 14.12 -9.18 7.99
N CYS A 163 13.43 -10.30 7.72
CA CYS A 163 13.47 -11.49 8.56
C CYS A 163 14.56 -12.49 8.10
N GLU A 164 15.11 -12.30 6.88
CA GLU A 164 16.05 -13.21 6.20
C GLU A 164 15.53 -14.65 6.07
N THR A 165 14.21 -14.83 6.13
CA THR A 165 13.50 -16.10 6.10
C THR A 165 12.05 -15.89 5.67
N LEU A 166 11.16 -16.90 5.84
CA LEU A 166 9.73 -16.74 5.71
C LEU A 166 9.22 -15.63 6.65
N CYS A 167 8.27 -14.85 6.19
CA CYS A 167 7.80 -13.70 6.92
C CYS A 167 6.92 -14.04 8.12
N TYR A 168 7.26 -13.48 9.27
CA TYR A 168 6.46 -13.52 10.50
C TYR A 168 6.06 -12.12 10.97
N CYS A 169 6.11 -11.15 10.07
CA CYS A 169 5.76 -9.78 10.41
C CYS A 169 4.27 -9.64 10.68
N ASP A 170 3.95 -8.64 11.50
CA ASP A 170 2.58 -8.29 11.86
C ASP A 170 2.02 -7.28 10.84
N ALA A 171 0.72 -7.02 10.91
CA ALA A 171 0.11 -5.95 10.13
C ALA A 171 -0.85 -5.11 10.98
N HIS A 172 -0.90 -3.82 10.67
CA HIS A 172 -2.04 -2.96 10.98
C HIS A 172 -2.90 -2.82 9.72
N ILE A 173 -4.17 -3.12 9.84
CA ILE A 173 -5.14 -2.86 8.78
C ILE A 173 -5.76 -1.49 9.06
N TYR A 174 -5.70 -0.63 8.05
CA TYR A 174 -6.24 0.72 8.09
C TYR A 174 -7.32 0.88 7.06
N TRP A 175 -8.28 1.72 7.38
CA TRP A 175 -9.31 2.09 6.43
C TRP A 175 -9.66 3.56 6.51
N LYS A 176 -10.31 4.06 5.48
CA LYS A 176 -10.96 5.36 5.46
C LYS A 176 -12.28 5.28 4.73
N ASP A 177 -13.35 5.69 5.38
CA ASP A 177 -14.68 5.81 4.80
C ASP A 177 -14.88 7.26 4.31
N PHE A 178 -14.88 7.46 2.99
CA PHE A 178 -15.07 8.76 2.36
C PHE A 178 -16.53 9.24 2.39
N THR A 179 -17.47 8.35 2.70
CA THR A 179 -18.90 8.69 2.78
C THR A 179 -19.31 9.25 4.14
N LYS A 180 -18.47 9.08 5.15
CA LYS A 180 -18.67 9.71 6.45
C LYS A 180 -18.18 11.17 6.36
N HIS A 181 -19.11 12.10 6.24
CA HIS A 181 -18.82 13.52 6.40
C HIS A 181 -18.50 13.78 7.88
N ASN A 182 -17.30 14.28 8.15
CA ASN A 182 -16.95 14.82 9.47
C ASN A 182 -17.61 16.19 9.66
#